data_c91a3724eba9d3b440f794f1c1046986
#
_entry.id   c91a3724eba9d3b440f794f1c1046986
#
_cell.length_a   1.000
_cell.length_b   1.000
_cell.length_c   1.000
_cell.angle_alpha   90.00
_cell.angle_beta   90.00
_cell.angle_gamma   90.00
#
_symmetry.space_group_name_H-M   'P 1'
#
loop_
_entity.id
_entity.type
_entity.pdbx_description
1 polymer ?
#
loop_
_entity_poly.entity_id
_entity_poly.type
_entity_poly.pdbx_seq_one_letter_code
_entity_poly.pdbx_strand_id
1 'polypeptide(L)'
;SQVCEGMQLSKYNLDILPGLNEYDFENLFLAYGKIFGDDDSYKKAKKNPKDKKNYYRLLRKILNVWVSDQLPDVDEKWDVFKSRVSESLENIMSNSQTGSKALVIASGGSISMLLGLVLQIPDEKVFDLNLQYLNTGVTHFFFNQEKINLTGFNNISHLILNDDDRLITYG
;
A
#
# COMPACT_ATOMS: atom_id res chain seq x y z
N SER A 1 -7.72 13.59 10.43
CA SER A 1 -7.22 12.29 10.91
C SER A 1 -6.15 12.50 11.97
N GLN A 2 -5.95 11.54 12.85
CA GLN A 2 -4.94 11.59 13.94
C GLN A 2 -3.53 11.91 13.41
N VAL A 3 -3.19 11.43 12.21
CA VAL A 3 -1.90 11.73 11.57
C VAL A 3 -1.76 13.21 11.26
N CYS A 4 -2.80 13.83 10.68
CA CYS A 4 -2.79 15.25 10.36
C CYS A 4 -2.68 16.13 11.61
N GLU A 5 -3.34 15.74 12.71
CA GLU A 5 -3.25 16.42 13.99
C GLU A 5 -1.85 16.27 14.60
N GLY A 6 -1.31 15.07 14.65
CA GLY A 6 0.03 14.79 15.18
C GLY A 6 1.14 15.53 14.42
N MET A 7 1.00 15.70 13.12
CA MET A 7 1.93 16.44 12.27
C MET A 7 1.66 17.95 12.21
N GLN A 8 0.66 18.48 12.94
CA GLN A 8 0.26 19.89 12.92
C GLN A 8 -0.02 20.44 11.50
N LEU A 9 -0.66 19.62 10.66
CA LEU A 9 -0.94 19.94 9.26
C LEU A 9 -2.15 20.86 9.06
N SER A 10 -2.80 21.32 10.13
CA SER A 10 -3.99 22.19 10.09
C SER A 10 -3.82 23.50 9.30
N LYS A 11 -2.57 23.94 9.10
CA LYS A 11 -2.24 25.14 8.31
C LYS A 11 -2.08 24.90 6.82
N TYR A 12 -2.18 23.65 6.36
CA TYR A 12 -2.07 23.29 4.95
C TYR A 12 -3.46 22.93 4.39
N ASN A 13 -3.64 23.10 3.09
CA ASN A 13 -4.80 22.56 2.41
C ASN A 13 -4.71 21.03 2.43
N LEU A 14 -5.77 20.40 2.91
CA LEU A 14 -5.88 18.95 3.01
C LEU A 14 -6.91 18.44 2.03
N ASP A 15 -6.47 17.70 1.04
CA ASP A 15 -7.33 16.98 0.09
C ASP A 15 -7.45 15.53 0.50
N ILE A 16 -8.66 14.98 0.45
CA ILE A 16 -8.93 13.57 0.73
C ILE A 16 -9.08 12.85 -0.60
N LEU A 17 -8.22 11.89 -0.86
CA LEU A 17 -8.21 11.08 -2.06
C LEU A 17 -8.62 9.63 -1.73
N PRO A 18 -9.92 9.27 -1.84
CA PRO A 18 -10.38 7.91 -1.54
C PRO A 18 -9.72 6.83 -2.38
N GLY A 19 -9.27 7.18 -3.60
CA GLY A 19 -8.52 6.28 -4.47
C GLY A 19 -7.19 5.80 -3.89
N LEU A 20 -6.67 6.44 -2.81
CA LEU A 20 -5.47 6.00 -2.10
C LEU A 20 -5.78 5.21 -0.82
N ASN A 21 -7.05 4.85 -0.57
CA ASN A 21 -7.39 3.96 0.53
C ASN A 21 -6.76 2.58 0.32
N GLU A 22 -6.47 1.88 1.43
CA GLU A 22 -6.01 0.50 1.38
C GLU A 22 -7.09 -0.42 0.79
N TYR A 23 -6.68 -1.53 0.18
CA TYR A 23 -7.60 -2.59 -0.21
C TYR A 23 -8.14 -3.33 1.04
N ASP A 24 -9.34 -3.89 0.93
CA ASP A 24 -9.96 -4.64 2.01
C ASP A 24 -9.40 -6.07 2.08
N PHE A 25 -8.37 -6.26 2.89
CA PHE A 25 -7.77 -7.58 3.09
C PHE A 25 -8.73 -8.58 3.75
N GLU A 26 -9.64 -8.14 4.61
CA GLU A 26 -10.61 -9.05 5.25
C GLU A 26 -11.57 -9.63 4.20
N ASN A 27 -12.07 -8.80 3.30
CA ASN A 27 -12.88 -9.25 2.17
C ASN A 27 -12.13 -10.26 1.29
N LEU A 28 -10.86 -9.98 0.94
CA LEU A 28 -10.01 -10.92 0.18
C LEU A 28 -9.78 -12.24 0.92
N PHE A 29 -9.54 -12.19 2.23
CA PHE A 29 -9.35 -13.38 3.07
C PHE A 29 -10.60 -14.25 3.10
N LEU A 30 -11.77 -13.65 3.23
CA LEU A 30 -13.05 -14.37 3.22
C LEU A 30 -13.34 -14.98 1.85
N ALA A 31 -13.13 -14.23 0.76
CA ALA A 31 -13.29 -14.72 -0.60
C ALA A 31 -12.35 -15.88 -0.90
N TYR A 32 -11.09 -15.79 -0.51
CA TYR A 32 -10.11 -16.86 -0.63
C TYR A 32 -10.57 -18.12 0.10
N GLY A 33 -11.10 -17.98 1.31
CA GLY A 33 -11.58 -19.11 2.11
C GLY A 33 -12.77 -19.85 1.51
N LYS A 34 -13.62 -19.19 0.71
CA LYS A 34 -14.73 -19.84 0.00
C LYS A 34 -14.22 -20.82 -1.08
N ILE A 35 -13.10 -20.51 -1.74
CA ILE A 35 -12.56 -21.30 -2.86
C ILE A 35 -11.46 -22.24 -2.38
N PHE A 36 -10.54 -21.73 -1.54
CA PHE A 36 -9.33 -22.42 -1.09
C PHE A 36 -9.39 -22.74 0.41
N GLY A 37 -10.58 -22.99 0.97
CA GLY A 37 -10.77 -23.26 2.40
C GLY A 37 -10.00 -24.48 2.92
N ASP A 38 -9.59 -25.39 2.03
CA ASP A 38 -8.76 -26.53 2.35
C ASP A 38 -7.25 -26.25 2.39
N ASP A 39 -6.81 -25.06 1.98
CA ASP A 39 -5.39 -24.64 2.07
C ASP A 39 -4.89 -24.67 3.52
N ASP A 40 -3.76 -25.34 3.75
CA ASP A 40 -3.17 -25.49 5.08
C ASP A 40 -2.81 -24.15 5.73
N SER A 41 -2.35 -23.17 4.93
CA SER A 41 -1.99 -21.85 5.45
C SER A 41 -3.24 -21.08 5.89
N TYR A 42 -4.35 -21.22 5.17
CA TYR A 42 -5.65 -20.65 5.51
C TYR A 42 -6.20 -21.24 6.80
N LYS A 43 -6.23 -22.58 6.91
CA LYS A 43 -6.67 -23.29 8.14
C LYS A 43 -5.84 -22.91 9.34
N LYS A 44 -4.51 -22.79 9.19
CA LYS A 44 -3.59 -22.36 10.24
C LYS A 44 -3.83 -20.92 10.66
N ALA A 45 -3.99 -20.00 9.71
CA ALA A 45 -4.25 -18.59 10.01
C ALA A 45 -5.58 -18.40 10.75
N LYS A 46 -6.63 -19.13 10.36
CA LYS A 46 -7.92 -19.11 11.04
C LYS A 46 -7.84 -19.64 12.48
N LYS A 47 -7.01 -20.66 12.72
CA LYS A 47 -6.81 -21.28 14.05
C LYS A 47 -5.87 -20.45 14.95
N ASN A 48 -4.84 -19.83 14.37
CA ASN A 48 -3.85 -19.04 15.09
C ASN A 48 -3.48 -17.76 14.31
N PRO A 49 -4.31 -16.70 14.43
CA PRO A 49 -4.08 -15.42 13.74
C PRO A 49 -2.77 -14.71 14.15
N LYS A 50 -2.17 -15.10 15.28
CA LYS A 50 -0.92 -14.49 15.80
C LYS A 50 0.35 -15.07 15.18
N ASP A 51 0.26 -16.16 14.40
CA ASP A 51 1.39 -16.73 13.68
C ASP A 51 1.77 -15.84 12.47
N LYS A 52 2.64 -14.85 12.73
CA LYS A 52 3.09 -13.89 11.71
C LYS A 52 3.67 -14.57 10.46
N LYS A 53 4.48 -15.63 10.63
CA LYS A 53 5.11 -16.32 9.50
C LYS A 53 4.07 -16.96 8.58
N ASN A 54 3.06 -17.61 9.16
CA ASN A 54 1.99 -18.21 8.41
C ASN A 54 1.08 -17.13 7.80
N TYR A 55 0.83 -16.03 8.53
CA TYR A 55 0.07 -14.89 8.03
C TYR A 55 0.69 -14.30 6.76
N TYR A 56 1.98 -13.96 6.75
CA TYR A 56 2.66 -13.43 5.57
C TYR A 56 2.67 -14.41 4.38
N ARG A 57 2.78 -15.71 4.65
CA ARG A 57 2.69 -16.74 3.60
C ARG A 57 1.30 -16.76 2.97
N LEU A 58 0.26 -16.71 3.80
CA LEU A 58 -1.12 -16.69 3.34
C LEU A 58 -1.45 -15.39 2.62
N LEU A 59 -1.05 -14.24 3.17
CA LEU A 59 -1.21 -12.94 2.54
C LEU A 59 -0.68 -12.96 1.10
N ARG A 60 0.55 -13.44 0.89
CA ARG A 60 1.13 -13.55 -0.45
C ARG A 60 0.31 -14.44 -1.38
N LYS A 61 -0.24 -15.56 -0.89
CA LYS A 61 -1.10 -16.44 -1.69
C LYS A 61 -2.38 -15.74 -2.11
N ILE A 62 -3.06 -15.09 -1.16
CA ILE A 62 -4.32 -14.38 -1.41
C ILE A 62 -4.10 -13.28 -2.45
N LEU A 63 -3.06 -12.48 -2.28
CA LEU A 63 -2.75 -11.37 -3.18
C LEU A 63 -2.40 -11.85 -4.60
N ASN A 64 -1.65 -12.96 -4.75
CA ASN A 64 -1.37 -13.55 -6.06
C ASN A 64 -2.66 -14.02 -6.78
N VAL A 65 -3.59 -14.64 -6.03
CA VAL A 65 -4.87 -15.10 -6.58
C VAL A 65 -5.76 -13.92 -6.96
N TRP A 66 -5.71 -12.82 -6.18
CA TRP A 66 -6.44 -11.58 -6.47
C TRP A 66 -5.91 -10.89 -7.73
N VAL A 67 -4.58 -10.73 -7.87
CA VAL A 67 -3.94 -10.21 -9.09
C VAL A 67 -4.32 -11.02 -10.33
N SER A 68 -4.46 -12.33 -10.20
CA SER A 68 -4.82 -13.22 -11.30
C SER A 68 -6.32 -13.28 -11.60
N ASP A 69 -7.13 -12.41 -11.00
CA ASP A 69 -8.61 -12.35 -11.11
C ASP A 69 -9.30 -13.70 -10.80
N GLN A 70 -8.72 -14.48 -9.88
CA GLN A 70 -9.24 -15.80 -9.48
C GLN A 70 -10.11 -15.74 -8.20
N LEU A 71 -10.45 -14.54 -7.72
CA LEU A 71 -11.37 -14.30 -6.61
C LEU A 71 -12.64 -13.62 -7.13
N PRO A 72 -13.67 -14.35 -7.53
CA PRO A 72 -14.86 -13.77 -8.18
C PRO A 72 -15.75 -12.93 -7.26
N ASP A 73 -15.78 -13.27 -5.96
CA ASP A 73 -16.69 -12.66 -4.97
C ASP A 73 -15.97 -11.62 -4.09
N VAL A 74 -15.12 -10.79 -4.69
CA VAL A 74 -14.47 -9.68 -3.99
C VAL A 74 -15.19 -8.38 -4.25
N ASP A 75 -15.21 -7.49 -3.24
CA ASP A 75 -15.83 -6.16 -3.37
C ASP A 75 -15.03 -5.27 -4.32
N GLU A 76 -13.72 -5.46 -4.38
CA GLU A 76 -12.82 -4.73 -5.26
C GLU A 76 -11.88 -5.69 -6.01
N LYS A 77 -11.93 -5.67 -7.35
CA LYS A 77 -11.00 -6.38 -8.21
C LYS A 77 -9.65 -5.66 -8.27
N TRP A 78 -8.59 -6.41 -8.59
CA TRP A 78 -7.24 -5.87 -8.75
C TRP A 78 -7.15 -4.69 -9.70
N ASP A 79 -7.77 -4.81 -10.89
CA ASP A 79 -7.76 -3.75 -11.89
C ASP A 79 -8.47 -2.48 -11.42
N VAL A 80 -9.51 -2.61 -10.59
CA VAL A 80 -10.22 -1.48 -9.98
C VAL A 80 -9.33 -0.77 -8.97
N PHE A 81 -8.66 -1.53 -8.09
CA PHE A 81 -7.67 -1.01 -7.15
C PHE A 81 -6.55 -0.26 -7.89
N LYS A 82 -5.97 -0.88 -8.90
CA LYS A 82 -4.91 -0.30 -9.73
C LYS A 82 -5.36 0.98 -10.42
N SER A 83 -6.56 0.98 -11.00
CA SER A 83 -7.14 2.14 -11.70
C SER A 83 -7.33 3.33 -10.77
N ARG A 84 -7.97 3.13 -9.59
CA ARG A 84 -8.20 4.24 -8.65
C ARG A 84 -6.93 4.83 -8.07
N VAL A 85 -5.87 4.01 -7.88
CA VAL A 85 -4.56 4.50 -7.45
C VAL A 85 -3.89 5.30 -8.57
N SER A 86 -3.98 4.83 -9.84
CA SER A 86 -3.46 5.56 -11.01
C SER A 86 -4.14 6.91 -11.17
N GLU A 87 -5.47 6.94 -11.12
CA GLU A 87 -6.26 8.17 -11.23
C GLU A 87 -5.91 9.17 -10.11
N SER A 88 -5.67 8.66 -8.90
CA SER A 88 -5.23 9.50 -7.77
C SER A 88 -3.85 10.10 -8.01
N LEU A 89 -2.92 9.34 -8.59
CA LEU A 89 -1.59 9.83 -8.97
C LEU A 89 -1.69 10.93 -10.04
N GLU A 90 -2.47 10.68 -11.09
CA GLU A 90 -2.70 11.65 -12.17
C GLU A 90 -3.34 12.94 -11.63
N ASN A 91 -4.28 12.82 -10.71
CA ASN A 91 -4.90 13.96 -10.02
C ASN A 91 -3.86 14.79 -9.26
N ILE A 92 -2.98 14.14 -8.49
CA ILE A 92 -1.90 14.82 -7.76
C ILE A 92 -0.96 15.55 -8.74
N MET A 93 -0.54 14.88 -9.83
CA MET A 93 0.39 15.45 -10.80
C MET A 93 -0.21 16.64 -11.55
N SER A 94 -1.46 16.52 -12.01
CA SER A 94 -2.13 17.57 -12.81
C SER A 94 -2.52 18.80 -11.99
N ASN A 95 -2.87 18.62 -10.71
CA ASN A 95 -3.27 19.74 -9.85
C ASN A 95 -2.10 20.39 -9.10
N SER A 96 -0.90 19.85 -9.19
CA SER A 96 0.27 20.41 -8.53
C SER A 96 0.89 21.53 -9.37
N GLN A 97 1.13 22.67 -8.72
CA GLN A 97 1.82 23.80 -9.36
C GLN A 97 3.33 23.53 -9.47
N THR A 98 3.96 24.11 -10.48
CA THR A 98 5.43 24.02 -10.66
C THR A 98 6.15 24.52 -9.41
N GLY A 99 7.07 23.71 -8.89
CA GLY A 99 7.84 24.03 -7.68
C GLY A 99 7.12 23.79 -6.36
N SER A 100 5.86 23.35 -6.38
CA SER A 100 5.13 22.94 -5.17
C SER A 100 5.64 21.61 -4.62
N LYS A 101 5.28 21.31 -3.37
CA LYS A 101 5.52 20.03 -2.71
C LYS A 101 4.19 19.44 -2.26
N ALA A 102 3.92 18.20 -2.59
CA ALA A 102 2.79 17.44 -2.10
C ALA A 102 3.26 16.40 -1.08
N LEU A 103 2.64 16.39 0.10
CA LEU A 103 2.80 15.30 1.07
C LEU A 103 1.60 14.39 0.95
N VAL A 104 1.83 13.14 0.59
CA VAL A 104 0.80 12.10 0.48
C VAL A 104 0.95 11.14 1.65
N ILE A 105 -0.14 10.91 2.38
CA ILE A 105 -0.20 9.95 3.47
C ILE A 105 -1.15 8.84 3.03
N ALA A 106 -0.63 7.64 2.87
CA ALA A 106 -1.36 6.47 2.41
C ALA A 106 -0.82 5.21 3.09
N SER A 107 -1.50 4.10 2.89
CA SER A 107 -1.11 2.77 3.40
C SER A 107 -0.12 2.07 2.48
N GLY A 108 0.49 0.99 2.98
CA GLY A 108 1.55 0.27 2.30
C GLY A 108 1.13 -0.29 0.94
N GLY A 109 -0.07 -0.83 0.82
CA GLY A 109 -0.58 -1.37 -0.45
C GLY A 109 -0.72 -0.30 -1.53
N SER A 110 -1.32 0.85 -1.18
CA SER A 110 -1.49 1.98 -2.11
C SER A 110 -0.15 2.58 -2.52
N ILE A 111 0.80 2.74 -1.58
CA ILE A 111 2.14 3.24 -1.91
C ILE A 111 2.89 2.26 -2.81
N SER A 112 2.77 0.96 -2.56
CA SER A 112 3.40 -0.08 -3.39
C SER A 112 2.81 -0.12 -4.78
N MET A 113 1.50 0.11 -4.92
CA MET A 113 0.85 0.25 -6.23
C MET A 113 1.37 1.49 -6.97
N LEU A 114 1.49 2.65 -6.30
CA LEU A 114 2.10 3.84 -6.90
C LEU A 114 3.50 3.57 -7.42
N LEU A 115 4.33 2.86 -6.64
CA LEU A 115 5.66 2.43 -7.07
C LEU A 115 5.60 1.47 -8.27
N GLY A 116 4.67 0.53 -8.24
CA GLY A 116 4.45 -0.41 -9.34
C GLY A 116 4.15 0.30 -10.65
N LEU A 117 3.27 1.30 -10.61
CA LEU A 117 2.92 2.13 -11.76
C LEU A 117 4.13 2.95 -12.26
N VAL A 118 4.83 3.64 -11.36
CA VAL A 118 5.97 4.51 -11.72
C VAL A 118 7.13 3.72 -12.28
N LEU A 119 7.44 2.56 -11.71
CA LEU A 119 8.57 1.72 -12.10
C LEU A 119 8.21 0.65 -13.14
N GLN A 120 6.93 0.59 -13.56
CA GLN A 120 6.41 -0.41 -14.49
C GLN A 120 6.72 -1.85 -14.04
N ILE A 121 6.55 -2.10 -12.75
CA ILE A 121 6.78 -3.41 -12.15
C ILE A 121 5.60 -4.33 -12.50
N PRO A 122 5.84 -5.60 -12.84
CA PRO A 122 4.76 -6.59 -13.01
C PRO A 122 3.86 -6.67 -11.78
N ASP A 123 2.56 -6.78 -12.00
CA ASP A 123 1.54 -6.71 -10.93
C ASP A 123 1.80 -7.72 -9.81
N GLU A 124 2.27 -8.93 -10.13
CA GLU A 124 2.62 -9.98 -9.17
C GLU A 124 3.79 -9.60 -8.25
N LYS A 125 4.56 -8.55 -8.61
CA LYS A 125 5.70 -8.07 -7.84
C LYS A 125 5.39 -6.86 -6.97
N VAL A 126 4.24 -6.22 -7.18
CA VAL A 126 3.84 -5.03 -6.39
C VAL A 126 3.76 -5.37 -4.90
N PHE A 127 3.27 -6.57 -4.55
CA PHE A 127 3.18 -6.99 -3.16
C PHE A 127 4.52 -7.35 -2.51
N ASP A 128 5.52 -7.71 -3.28
CA ASP A 128 6.88 -7.88 -2.75
C ASP A 128 7.43 -6.56 -2.20
N LEU A 129 7.01 -5.42 -2.79
CA LEU A 129 7.29 -4.09 -2.26
C LEU A 129 6.49 -3.79 -0.99
N ASN A 130 5.18 -4.10 -0.99
CA ASN A 130 4.32 -3.86 0.16
C ASN A 130 4.83 -4.56 1.41
N LEU A 131 5.26 -5.81 1.28
CA LEU A 131 5.80 -6.59 2.40
C LEU A 131 7.14 -6.06 2.96
N GLN A 132 7.80 -5.15 2.26
CA GLN A 132 9.04 -4.51 2.68
C GLN A 132 8.82 -3.13 3.30
N TYR A 133 7.60 -2.60 3.21
CA TYR A 133 7.32 -1.27 3.75
C TYR A 133 7.43 -1.25 5.27
N LEU A 134 8.15 -0.25 5.75
CA LEU A 134 8.26 0.04 7.17
C LEU A 134 7.24 1.13 7.54
N ASN A 135 6.64 1.01 8.71
CA ASN A 135 5.73 2.03 9.20
C ASN A 135 6.43 3.40 9.23
N THR A 136 5.73 4.43 8.79
CA THR A 136 6.25 5.78 8.62
C THR A 136 7.40 5.92 7.61
N GLY A 137 7.68 4.88 6.81
CA GLY A 137 8.66 4.96 5.74
C GLY A 137 8.30 6.04 4.72
N VAL A 138 9.29 6.86 4.34
CA VAL A 138 9.10 7.95 3.38
C VAL A 138 9.60 7.53 2.02
N THR A 139 8.72 7.59 1.02
CA THR A 139 9.08 7.41 -0.39
C THR A 139 9.00 8.76 -1.09
N HIS A 140 10.01 9.10 -1.84
CA HIS A 140 10.15 10.42 -2.45
C HIS A 140 10.18 10.32 -3.97
N PHE A 141 9.40 11.20 -4.63
CA PHE A 141 9.33 11.32 -6.07
C PHE A 141 9.61 12.74 -6.51
N PHE A 142 10.26 12.91 -7.67
CA PHE A 142 10.20 14.12 -8.47
C PHE A 142 9.21 13.94 -9.60
N PHE A 143 8.31 14.91 -9.79
CA PHE A 143 7.32 14.83 -10.84
C PHE A 143 7.03 16.20 -11.48
N ASN A 144 6.48 16.16 -12.66
CA ASN A 144 5.78 17.25 -13.32
C ASN A 144 4.47 16.70 -13.92
N GLN A 145 3.79 17.45 -14.77
CA GLN A 145 2.52 17.00 -15.36
C GLN A 145 2.64 15.78 -16.30
N GLU A 146 3.85 15.48 -16.82
CA GLU A 146 4.06 14.41 -17.80
C GLU A 146 4.88 13.24 -17.26
N LYS A 147 5.75 13.48 -16.30
CA LYS A 147 6.74 12.51 -15.83
C LYS A 147 6.85 12.47 -14.31
N ILE A 148 7.10 11.27 -13.81
CA ILE A 148 7.38 11.03 -12.40
C ILE A 148 8.59 10.10 -12.28
N ASN A 149 9.50 10.39 -11.35
CA ASN A 149 10.70 9.63 -11.09
C ASN A 149 10.85 9.36 -9.60
N LEU A 150 11.15 8.11 -9.24
CA LEU A 150 11.49 7.73 -7.88
C LEU A 150 12.90 8.26 -7.54
N THR A 151 13.03 8.90 -6.38
CA THR A 151 14.30 9.43 -5.88
C THR A 151 14.69 8.90 -4.50
N GLY A 152 13.76 8.28 -3.78
CA GLY A 152 14.02 7.63 -2.50
C GLY A 152 12.91 6.65 -2.18
N PHE A 153 13.27 5.50 -1.61
CA PHE A 153 12.34 4.43 -1.27
C PHE A 153 12.42 4.09 0.21
N ASN A 154 11.26 4.07 0.89
CA ASN A 154 11.10 3.51 2.24
C ASN A 154 12.13 4.02 3.25
N ASN A 155 12.45 5.31 3.20
CA ASN A 155 13.44 5.93 4.06
C ASN A 155 12.89 6.10 5.48
N ILE A 156 13.63 5.62 6.48
CA ILE A 156 13.28 5.67 7.91
C ILE A 156 14.33 6.41 8.75
N SER A 157 15.13 7.29 8.14
CA SER A 157 16.21 8.00 8.84
C SER A 157 15.73 8.73 10.10
N HIS A 158 14.48 9.21 10.11
CA HIS A 158 13.87 9.85 11.26
C HIS A 158 13.63 8.90 12.44
N LEU A 159 13.49 7.58 12.20
CA LEU A 159 13.39 6.57 13.27
C LEU A 159 14.77 6.17 13.79
N ILE A 160 15.73 5.99 12.87
CA ILE A 160 17.09 5.57 13.21
C ILE A 160 17.77 6.59 14.14
N LEU A 161 17.49 7.89 13.95
CA LEU A 161 18.04 8.96 14.78
C LEU A 161 17.59 8.92 16.25
N ASN A 162 16.52 8.17 16.55
CA ASN A 162 16.01 8.03 17.92
C ASN A 162 16.67 6.90 18.73
N ASP A 163 17.54 6.11 18.11
CA ASP A 163 18.28 4.99 18.74
C ASP A 163 17.34 3.97 19.45
N ASP A 164 16.12 3.78 18.92
CA ASP A 164 15.09 2.88 19.45
C ASP A 164 14.54 1.97 18.34
N ASP A 165 15.13 0.79 18.22
CA ASP A 165 14.74 -0.22 17.22
C ASP A 165 13.27 -0.67 17.33
N ARG A 166 12.60 -0.44 18.47
CA ARG A 166 11.18 -0.80 18.67
C ARG A 166 10.26 0.07 17.83
N LEU A 167 10.74 1.23 17.37
CA LEU A 167 10.01 2.12 16.46
C LEU A 167 9.98 1.58 15.03
N ILE A 168 10.90 0.67 14.68
CA ILE A 168 10.98 0.10 13.33
C ILE A 168 10.05 -1.11 13.27
N THR A 169 8.91 -0.93 12.62
CA THR A 169 7.89 -1.97 12.46
C THR A 169 7.45 -2.07 11.00
N TYR A 170 6.97 -3.23 10.61
CA TYR A 170 6.40 -3.46 9.28
C TYR A 170 4.89 -3.15 9.29
N GLY A 171 4.40 -2.60 8.17
CA GLY A 171 2.99 -2.35 7.93
C GLY A 171 2.18 -3.63 7.67
#